data_c1d97764cb30a0dbb40f9ee7946fb3d2
#
_entry.id   c1d97764cb30a0dbb40f9ee7946fb3d2
#
_cell.length_a   1.000
_cell.length_b   1.000
_cell.length_c   1.000
_cell.angle_alpha   90.00
_cell.angle_beta   90.00
_cell.angle_gamma   90.00
#
_symmetry.space_group_name_H-M   'P 1'
#
loop_
_entity.id
_entity.type
_entity.pdbx_description
1 polymer ?
#
loop_
_entity_poly.entity_id
_entity_poly.type
_entity_poly.pdbx_seq_one_letter_code
_entity_poly.pdbx_strand_id
1 'polypeptide(L)'
;MIRIVLADDHTIVREGLKQLLCAAAEFQVVGEARDGHEVMKQVRENDFDVLLLDMSMPGKSGTDLIRQVKSEKPKLRVLILSMHEEEQYAVRAIKAGASGY
;
A
#
# COMPACT_ATOMS: atom_id res chain seq x y z
N MET A 1 -16.92 -2.29 7.16
CA MET A 1 -16.04 -2.97 6.18
C MET A 1 -14.83 -2.12 5.89
N ILE A 2 -13.66 -2.72 5.93
CA ILE A 2 -12.39 -2.01 5.66
C ILE A 2 -12.08 -2.13 4.17
N ARG A 3 -11.99 -1.00 3.49
CA ARG A 3 -11.70 -0.93 2.05
C ARG A 3 -10.20 -0.80 1.84
N ILE A 4 -9.65 -1.68 1.00
CA ILE A 4 -8.20 -1.83 0.82
C ILE A 4 -7.83 -1.66 -0.64
N VAL A 5 -6.74 -0.94 -0.90
CA VAL A 5 -6.05 -0.93 -2.19
C VAL A 5 -4.74 -1.68 -2.04
N LEU A 6 -4.48 -2.61 -2.96
CA LEU A 6 -3.24 -3.38 -3.01
C LEU A 6 -2.28 -2.77 -4.01
N ALA A 7 -1.08 -2.45 -3.57
CA ALA A 7 -0.03 -1.89 -4.43
C ALA A 7 1.16 -2.84 -4.48
N ASP A 8 1.30 -3.58 -5.57
CA ASP A 8 2.34 -4.57 -5.79
C ASP A 8 2.49 -4.79 -7.30
N ASP A 9 3.71 -4.88 -7.79
CA ASP A 9 3.99 -5.12 -9.21
C ASP A 9 3.94 -6.61 -9.60
N HIS A 10 3.78 -7.51 -8.62
CA HIS A 10 3.72 -8.96 -8.86
C HIS A 10 2.27 -9.43 -8.90
N THR A 11 1.79 -9.80 -10.09
CA THR A 11 0.39 -10.22 -10.28
C THR A 11 0.02 -11.40 -9.38
N ILE A 12 0.90 -12.39 -9.26
CA ILE A 12 0.63 -13.58 -8.44
C ILE A 12 0.48 -13.20 -6.96
N VAL A 13 1.33 -12.31 -6.47
CA VAL A 13 1.27 -11.85 -5.07
C VAL A 13 -0.03 -11.10 -4.83
N ARG A 14 -0.41 -10.19 -5.74
CA ARG A 14 -1.68 -9.46 -5.62
C ARG A 14 -2.88 -10.40 -5.59
N GLU A 15 -2.92 -11.39 -6.49
CA GLU A 15 -4.02 -12.35 -6.54
C GLU A 15 -4.11 -13.18 -5.26
N GLY A 16 -2.97 -13.62 -4.73
CA GLY A 16 -2.92 -14.35 -3.48
C GLY A 16 -3.41 -13.52 -2.30
N LEU A 17 -2.98 -12.27 -2.21
CA LEU A 17 -3.43 -11.34 -1.17
C LEU A 17 -4.93 -11.05 -1.28
N LYS A 18 -5.43 -10.87 -2.50
CA LYS A 18 -6.87 -10.68 -2.71
C LYS A 18 -7.67 -11.85 -2.18
N GLN A 19 -7.25 -13.07 -2.46
CA GLN A 19 -7.94 -14.26 -1.98
C GLN A 19 -7.94 -14.34 -0.45
N LEU A 20 -6.80 -14.07 0.17
CA LEU A 20 -6.68 -14.09 1.62
C LEU A 20 -7.55 -13.02 2.29
N LEU A 21 -7.56 -11.82 1.75
CA LEU A 21 -8.32 -10.72 2.31
C LEU A 21 -9.82 -10.90 2.08
N CYS A 22 -10.22 -11.38 0.90
CA CYS A 22 -11.63 -11.59 0.59
C CYS A 22 -12.24 -12.76 1.38
N ALA A 23 -11.42 -13.65 1.94
CA ALA A 23 -11.91 -14.71 2.81
C ALA A 23 -12.43 -14.17 4.16
N ALA A 24 -11.99 -12.98 4.55
CA ALA A 24 -12.47 -12.31 5.76
C ALA A 24 -13.55 -11.30 5.39
N ALA A 25 -14.72 -11.41 5.99
CA ALA A 25 -15.89 -10.58 5.66
C ALA A 25 -15.67 -9.09 5.97
N GLU A 26 -14.70 -8.78 6.84
CA GLU A 26 -14.40 -7.40 7.27
C GLU A 26 -13.64 -6.59 6.22
N PHE A 27 -13.03 -7.25 5.23
CA PHE A 27 -12.18 -6.60 4.24
C PHE A 27 -12.77 -6.64 2.84
N GLN A 28 -12.55 -5.57 2.11
CA GLN A 28 -12.93 -5.48 0.70
C GLN A 28 -11.79 -4.84 -0.07
N VAL A 29 -11.28 -5.55 -1.08
CA VAL A 29 -10.28 -4.99 -1.99
C VAL A 29 -11.01 -4.20 -3.06
N VAL A 30 -10.82 -2.88 -3.05
CA VAL A 30 -11.53 -1.97 -3.93
C VAL A 30 -10.68 -1.47 -5.08
N GLY A 31 -9.38 -1.77 -5.09
CA GLY A 31 -8.50 -1.37 -6.17
C GLY A 31 -7.14 -2.01 -6.08
N GLU A 32 -6.39 -1.92 -7.17
CA GLU A 32 -5.04 -2.43 -7.29
C GLU A 32 -4.17 -1.42 -8.01
N ALA A 33 -2.87 -1.44 -7.71
CA ALA A 33 -1.89 -0.60 -8.37
C ALA A 33 -0.60 -1.40 -8.58
N ARG A 34 0.04 -1.22 -9.73
CA ARG A 34 1.27 -1.93 -10.09
C ARG A 34 2.51 -1.06 -9.93
N ASP A 35 2.35 0.24 -9.80
CA ASP A 35 3.45 1.19 -9.65
C ASP A 35 2.98 2.42 -8.88
N GLY A 36 3.91 3.32 -8.59
CA GLY A 36 3.61 4.52 -7.82
C GLY A 36 2.62 5.45 -8.49
N HIS A 37 2.65 5.52 -9.82
CA HIS A 37 1.71 6.33 -10.58
C HIS A 37 0.27 5.84 -10.38
N GLU A 38 0.06 4.54 -10.48
CA GLU A 38 -1.27 3.93 -10.26
C GLU A 38 -1.70 4.08 -8.80
N VAL A 39 -0.77 4.01 -7.85
CA VAL A 39 -1.09 4.25 -6.43
C VAL A 39 -1.67 5.65 -6.25
N MET A 40 -1.02 6.67 -6.80
CA MET A 40 -1.49 8.05 -6.66
C MET A 40 -2.83 8.25 -7.35
N LYS A 41 -3.06 7.59 -8.48
CA LYS A 41 -4.35 7.62 -9.16
C LYS A 41 -5.45 7.06 -8.26
N GLN A 42 -5.20 5.91 -7.61
CA GLN A 42 -6.16 5.34 -6.66
C GLN A 42 -6.41 6.26 -5.48
N VAL A 43 -5.38 6.87 -4.93
CA VAL A 43 -5.49 7.80 -3.80
C VAL A 43 -6.38 8.99 -4.14
N ARG A 44 -6.27 9.50 -5.36
CA ARG A 44 -7.02 10.69 -5.80
C ARG A 44 -8.44 10.37 -6.22
N GLU A 45 -8.67 9.23 -6.85
CA GLU A 45 -9.95 8.89 -7.48
C GLU A 45 -10.85 8.00 -6.63
N ASN A 46 -10.28 7.20 -5.72
CA ASN A 46 -11.04 6.26 -4.90
C ASN A 46 -11.00 6.63 -3.43
N ASP A 47 -12.07 6.26 -2.73
CA ASP A 47 -12.14 6.39 -1.29
C ASP A 47 -11.92 5.01 -0.67
N PHE A 48 -10.87 4.89 0.14
CA PHE A 48 -10.53 3.63 0.81
C PHE A 48 -9.81 3.89 2.13
N ASP A 49 -9.67 2.85 2.95
CA ASP A 49 -9.22 3.01 4.33
C ASP A 49 -7.74 2.65 4.54
N VAL A 50 -7.24 1.67 3.77
CA VAL A 50 -5.89 1.13 3.95
C VAL A 50 -5.23 0.92 2.59
N LEU A 51 -3.98 1.34 2.49
CA LEU A 51 -3.10 1.02 1.36
C LEU A 51 -2.09 -0.02 1.82
N LEU A 52 -2.10 -1.20 1.20
CA LEU A 52 -1.04 -2.20 1.36
C LEU A 52 0.00 -1.98 0.28
N LEU A 53 1.19 -1.56 0.66
CA LEU A 53 2.21 -1.10 -0.25
C LEU A 53 3.44 -2.01 -0.25
N ASP A 54 3.79 -2.54 -1.41
CA ASP A 54 5.06 -3.22 -1.64
C ASP A 54 6.15 -2.17 -1.94
N MET A 55 7.21 -2.18 -1.15
CA MET A 55 8.31 -1.22 -1.29
C MET A 55 9.21 -1.48 -2.49
N SER A 56 9.09 -2.64 -3.13
CA SER A 56 9.96 -3.02 -4.26
C SER A 56 9.38 -2.67 -5.63
N MET A 57 8.29 -1.93 -5.69
CA MET A 57 7.70 -1.51 -6.96
C MET A 57 8.61 -0.57 -7.73
N PRO A 58 8.61 -0.65 -9.08
CA PRO A 58 9.42 0.24 -9.90
C PRO A 58 8.93 1.69 -9.84
N GLY A 59 9.83 2.60 -10.20
CA GLY A 59 9.53 4.01 -10.28
C GLY A 59 9.98 4.76 -9.03
N LYS A 60 9.08 5.56 -8.46
CA LYS A 60 9.35 6.37 -7.28
C LYS A 60 9.73 5.50 -6.08
N SER A 61 10.65 5.97 -5.23
CA SER A 61 11.01 5.22 -4.04
C SER A 61 9.79 5.05 -3.12
N GLY A 62 9.74 3.93 -2.41
CA GLY A 62 8.62 3.64 -1.52
C GLY A 62 8.41 4.70 -0.45
N THR A 63 9.51 5.23 0.12
CA THR A 63 9.43 6.27 1.15
C THR A 63 8.89 7.59 0.60
N ASP A 64 9.30 7.97 -0.62
CA ASP A 64 8.76 9.17 -1.26
C ASP A 64 7.29 9.01 -1.60
N LEU A 65 6.90 7.83 -2.04
CA LEU A 65 5.51 7.52 -2.33
C LEU A 65 4.64 7.62 -1.07
N ILE A 66 5.12 7.07 0.06
CA ILE A 66 4.41 7.17 1.34
C ILE A 66 4.21 8.63 1.73
N ARG A 67 5.25 9.45 1.62
CA ARG A 67 5.15 10.88 1.93
C ARG A 67 4.12 11.57 1.06
N GLN A 68 4.11 11.28 -0.24
CA GLN A 68 3.16 11.86 -1.17
C GLN A 68 1.72 11.45 -0.84
N VAL A 69 1.50 10.16 -0.56
CA VAL A 69 0.19 9.65 -0.17
C VAL A 69 -0.30 10.33 1.10
N LYS A 70 0.54 10.41 2.13
CA LYS A 70 0.17 11.03 3.40
C LYS A 70 -0.03 12.53 3.28
N SER A 71 0.64 13.18 2.34
CA SER A 71 0.43 14.60 2.05
C SER A 71 -0.98 14.86 1.49
N GLU A 72 -1.47 13.99 0.62
CA GLU A 72 -2.79 14.14 0.01
C GLU A 72 -3.92 13.55 0.85
N LYS A 73 -3.66 12.47 1.57
CA LYS A 73 -4.64 11.78 2.42
C LYS A 73 -4.05 11.48 3.79
N PRO A 74 -3.94 12.46 4.69
CA PRO A 74 -3.28 12.27 5.98
C PRO A 74 -3.90 11.21 6.87
N LYS A 75 -5.18 10.93 6.69
CA LYS A 75 -5.90 9.93 7.50
C LYS A 75 -5.82 8.51 6.93
N LEU A 76 -5.34 8.37 5.70
CA LEU A 76 -5.20 7.06 5.08
C LEU A 76 -4.10 6.27 5.77
N ARG A 77 -4.38 5.02 6.13
CA ARG A 77 -3.40 4.15 6.75
C ARG A 77 -2.61 3.43 5.68
N VAL A 78 -1.29 3.45 5.82
CA VAL A 78 -0.38 2.77 4.90
C VAL A 78 0.34 1.66 5.65
N LEU A 79 0.13 0.43 5.21
CA LEU A 79 0.83 -0.75 5.73
C LEU A 79 1.83 -1.22 4.69
N ILE A 80 3.04 -1.50 5.13
CA ILE A 80 4.12 -1.93 4.25
C ILE A 80 4.20 -3.44 4.22
N LEU A 81 4.20 -3.99 3.00
CA LEU A 81 4.54 -5.38 2.75
C LEU A 81 5.93 -5.40 2.15
N SER A 82 6.86 -6.06 2.80
CA SER A 82 8.22 -6.14 2.29
C SER A 82 8.82 -7.50 2.57
N MET A 83 9.55 -8.01 1.58
CA MET A 83 10.38 -9.20 1.75
C MET A 83 11.75 -8.85 2.35
N HIS A 84 12.02 -7.57 2.58
CA HIS A 84 13.25 -7.12 3.21
C HIS A 84 13.09 -7.06 4.72
N GLU A 85 13.86 -7.86 5.44
CA GLU A 85 13.83 -7.93 6.90
C GLU A 85 14.71 -6.86 7.57
N GLU A 86 15.19 -5.89 6.83
CA GLU A 86 16.09 -4.88 7.36
C GLU A 86 15.34 -3.84 8.20
N GLU A 87 15.74 -3.69 9.44
CA GLU A 87 15.19 -2.68 10.34
C GLU A 87 15.22 -1.27 9.76
N GLN A 88 16.23 -0.98 8.95
CA GLN A 88 16.39 0.34 8.34
C GLN A 88 15.22 0.68 7.41
N TYR A 89 14.69 -0.28 6.68
CA TYR A 89 13.53 -0.06 5.83
C TYR A 89 12.28 0.24 6.67
N ALA A 90 12.07 -0.51 7.74
CA ALA A 90 10.93 -0.29 8.62
C ALA A 90 10.99 1.10 9.25
N VAL A 91 12.15 1.50 9.76
CA VAL A 91 12.35 2.81 10.36
C VAL A 91 12.10 3.93 9.35
N ARG A 92 12.63 3.81 8.13
CA ARG A 92 12.42 4.82 7.08
C ARG A 92 10.95 4.92 6.68
N ALA A 93 10.28 3.79 6.55
CA ALA A 93 8.87 3.76 6.18
C ALA A 93 8.01 4.44 7.26
N ILE A 94 8.24 4.13 8.52
CA ILE A 94 7.50 4.73 9.62
C ILE A 94 7.77 6.24 9.69
N LYS A 95 9.03 6.66 9.53
CA LYS A 95 9.37 8.10 9.50
C LYS A 95 8.72 8.83 8.34
N ALA A 96 8.48 8.14 7.22
CA ALA A 96 7.80 8.72 6.07
C ALA A 96 6.29 8.81 6.25
N GLY A 97 5.73 8.18 7.29
CA GLY A 97 4.33 8.24 7.63
C GLY A 97 3.56 6.93 7.54
N ALA A 98 4.25 5.80 7.32
CA ALA A 98 3.57 4.50 7.31
C ALA A 98 2.99 4.18 8.70
N SER A 99 1.83 3.54 8.71
CA SER A 99 1.14 3.15 9.93
C SER A 99 1.61 1.81 10.48
N GLY A 100 2.32 1.03 9.66
CA GLY A 100 2.84 -0.28 10.03
C GLY A 100 3.72 -0.86 8.94
N TYR A 101 4.31 -2.00 9.24
CA TYR A 101 5.28 -2.63 8.33
C TYR A 101 4.99 -4.13 8.23
#